data_76fd9824e39d4aba3f0f177bcf60ef3d
#
_entry.id   76fd9824e39d4aba3f0f177bcf60ef3d
#
_cell.length_a   1.000
_cell.length_b   1.000
_cell.length_c   1.000
_cell.angle_alpha   90.00
_cell.angle_beta   90.00
_cell.angle_gamma   90.00
#
_symmetry.space_group_name_H-M   'P 1'
#
loop_
_entity.id
_entity.type
_entity.pdbx_description
1 polymer ?
#
loop_
_entity_poly.entity_id
_entity_poly.type
_entity_poly.pdbx_seq_one_letter_code
_entity_poly.pdbx_strand_id
1 'polypeptide(L)'
;MKFIIMDLDDYFISKREEYIMDSFRFQNGEVLNNAVVEYMTFGTPKYDDNGCINNAVVYCHGSLGNYASVNKLCPLSYAGGPFDKNEFFFISLSELGAPGSCSPSTTGLNN
;
A
#
# COMPACT_ATOMS: atom_id res chain seq x y z
N MET A 1 5.56 -29.95 -18.47
CA MET A 1 4.83 -28.94 -17.69
C MET A 1 5.71 -27.70 -17.56
N LYS A 2 5.17 -26.57 -17.92
CA LYS A 2 5.93 -25.31 -17.89
C LYS A 2 5.49 -24.53 -16.65
N PHE A 3 6.42 -24.33 -15.71
CA PHE A 3 6.15 -23.49 -14.56
C PHE A 3 6.49 -22.05 -14.91
N ILE A 4 5.53 -21.17 -14.76
CA ILE A 4 5.79 -19.74 -14.84
C ILE A 4 6.08 -19.26 -13.42
N ILE A 5 7.34 -18.96 -13.14
CA ILE A 5 7.72 -18.34 -11.88
C ILE A 5 7.68 -16.84 -12.14
N MET A 6 6.67 -16.18 -11.56
CA MET A 6 6.61 -14.73 -11.56
C MET A 6 7.64 -14.21 -10.57
N ASP A 7 8.50 -13.28 -11.01
CA ASP A 7 9.37 -12.55 -10.11
C ASP A 7 8.49 -11.78 -9.10
N LEU A 8 8.92 -11.77 -7.83
CA LEU A 8 8.19 -11.01 -6.79
C LEU A 8 8.09 -9.54 -7.15
N ASP A 9 9.13 -8.96 -7.73
CA ASP A 9 9.10 -7.56 -8.15
C ASP A 9 8.03 -7.33 -9.22
N ASP A 10 7.94 -8.21 -10.21
CA ASP A 10 6.90 -8.13 -11.25
C ASP A 10 5.50 -8.30 -10.66
N TYR A 11 5.36 -9.20 -9.68
CA TYR A 11 4.08 -9.37 -8.98
C TYR A 11 3.65 -8.08 -8.28
N PHE A 12 4.55 -7.47 -7.51
CA PHE A 12 4.21 -6.24 -6.80
C PHE A 12 3.94 -5.09 -7.76
N ILE A 13 4.71 -4.97 -8.84
CA ILE A 13 4.46 -3.97 -9.88
C ILE A 13 3.05 -4.17 -10.48
N SER A 14 2.64 -5.42 -10.74
CA SER A 14 1.33 -5.71 -11.31
C SER A 14 0.17 -5.37 -10.37
N LYS A 15 0.43 -5.29 -9.06
CA LYS A 15 -0.57 -4.97 -8.04
C LYS A 15 -0.58 -3.50 -7.63
N ARG A 16 0.36 -2.72 -8.15
CA ARG A 16 0.48 -1.31 -7.83
C ARG A 16 -0.76 -0.55 -8.24
N GLU A 17 -1.27 0.25 -7.33
CA GLU A 17 -2.39 1.16 -7.56
C GLU A 17 -2.03 2.55 -7.05
N GLU A 18 -2.77 3.54 -7.49
CA GLU A 18 -2.62 4.92 -7.03
C GLU A 18 -3.94 5.42 -6.47
N TYR A 19 -3.88 6.05 -5.32
CA TYR A 19 -4.98 6.80 -4.73
C TYR A 19 -4.64 8.28 -4.79
N ILE A 20 -5.53 9.09 -5.33
CA ILE A 20 -5.35 10.53 -5.42
C ILE A 20 -6.24 11.19 -4.37
N MET A 21 -5.60 11.84 -3.40
CA MET A 21 -6.30 12.70 -2.46
C MET A 21 -6.52 14.07 -3.09
N ASP A 22 -7.77 14.52 -3.18
CA ASP A 22 -8.10 15.82 -3.77
C ASP A 22 -7.41 16.96 -3.02
N SER A 23 -7.42 16.91 -1.70
CA SER A 23 -6.66 17.84 -0.88
C SER A 23 -6.26 17.18 0.44
N PHE A 24 -5.07 17.47 0.89
CA PHE A 24 -4.56 17.08 2.20
C PHE A 24 -4.06 18.32 2.93
N ARG A 25 -4.58 18.56 4.13
CA ARG A 25 -4.18 19.67 4.96
C ARG A 25 -3.20 19.22 6.03
N PHE A 26 -2.02 19.82 6.02
CA PHE A 26 -1.04 19.60 7.08
C PHE A 26 -1.42 20.35 8.37
N GLN A 27 -0.81 19.96 9.47
CA GLN A 27 -1.08 20.58 10.77
C GLN A 27 -0.76 22.09 10.79
N ASN A 28 0.22 22.51 10.00
CA ASN A 28 0.59 23.92 9.89
C ASN A 28 -0.38 24.76 9.02
N GLY A 29 -1.43 24.11 8.48
CA GLY A 29 -2.42 24.77 7.64
C GLY A 29 -2.13 24.75 6.15
N GLU A 30 -0.95 24.34 5.73
CA GLU A 30 -0.64 24.19 4.32
C GLU A 30 -1.47 23.06 3.69
N VAL A 31 -1.80 23.20 2.41
CA VAL A 31 -2.63 22.25 1.69
C VAL A 31 -1.87 21.68 0.49
N LEU A 32 -1.90 20.37 0.35
CA LEU A 32 -1.36 19.66 -0.79
C LEU A 32 -2.54 19.15 -1.63
N ASN A 33 -2.63 19.60 -2.88
CA ASN A 33 -3.68 19.21 -3.79
C ASN A 33 -3.23 18.06 -4.68
N ASN A 34 -4.17 17.15 -5.00
CA ASN A 34 -3.93 16.01 -5.87
C ASN A 34 -2.74 15.16 -5.43
N ALA A 35 -2.67 14.88 -4.14
CA ALA A 35 -1.59 14.08 -3.58
C ALA A 35 -1.75 12.62 -3.98
N VAL A 36 -0.78 12.08 -4.68
CA VAL A 36 -0.75 10.69 -5.12
C VAL A 36 -0.16 9.81 -4.03
N VAL A 37 -0.86 8.76 -3.65
CA VAL A 37 -0.38 7.72 -2.75
C VAL A 37 -0.34 6.40 -3.51
N GLU A 38 0.87 5.84 -3.61
CA GLU A 38 1.07 4.53 -4.21
C GLU A 38 0.77 3.45 -3.18
N TYR A 39 0.03 2.43 -3.58
CA TYR A 39 -0.33 1.35 -2.67
C TYR A 39 -0.61 0.04 -3.40
N MET A 40 -0.74 -1.03 -2.64
CA MET A 40 -1.30 -2.29 -3.10
C MET A 40 -2.13 -2.91 -1.99
N THR A 41 -3.03 -3.82 -2.38
CA THR A 41 -3.82 -4.60 -1.44
C THR A 41 -3.69 -6.08 -1.77
N PHE A 42 -3.80 -6.91 -0.74
CA PHE A 42 -3.92 -8.36 -0.90
C PHE A 42 -4.66 -8.96 0.29
N GLY A 43 -5.06 -10.22 0.14
CA GLY A 43 -5.84 -10.91 1.16
C GLY A 43 -7.34 -10.79 0.91
N THR A 44 -8.13 -11.11 1.93
CA THR A 44 -9.58 -11.24 1.82
C THR A 44 -10.28 -10.21 2.69
N PRO A 45 -10.92 -9.20 2.10
CA PRO A 45 -11.67 -8.24 2.90
C PRO A 45 -12.92 -8.89 3.50
N LYS A 46 -13.19 -8.60 4.77
CA LYS A 46 -14.41 -8.97 5.47
C LYS A 46 -15.14 -7.71 5.85
N TYR A 47 -16.45 -7.73 5.71
CA TYR A 47 -17.28 -6.54 5.89
C TYR A 47 -18.17 -6.70 7.12
N ASP A 48 -18.37 -5.59 7.83
CA ASP A 48 -19.35 -5.51 8.90
C ASP A 48 -20.77 -5.24 8.34
N ASP A 49 -21.75 -5.10 9.24
CA ASP A 49 -23.15 -4.89 8.86
C ASP A 49 -23.37 -3.56 8.14
N ASN A 50 -22.45 -2.60 8.26
CA ASN A 50 -22.50 -1.30 7.59
C ASN A 50 -21.77 -1.30 6.23
N GLY A 51 -21.22 -2.45 5.81
CA GLY A 51 -20.47 -2.55 4.57
C GLY A 51 -19.04 -2.05 4.67
N CYS A 52 -18.52 -1.86 5.88
CA CYS A 52 -17.13 -1.42 6.10
C CYS A 52 -16.22 -2.63 6.30
N ILE A 53 -15.00 -2.54 5.78
CA ILE A 53 -13.98 -3.59 6.00
C ILE A 53 -13.57 -3.56 7.48
N ASN A 54 -13.66 -4.70 8.14
CA ASN A 54 -13.40 -4.82 9.58
C ASN A 54 -12.14 -5.63 9.93
N ASN A 55 -11.42 -6.13 8.93
CA ASN A 55 -10.23 -6.95 9.10
C ASN A 55 -8.99 -6.38 8.38
N ALA A 56 -8.99 -5.09 8.12
CA ALA A 56 -7.89 -4.45 7.41
C ALA A 56 -6.66 -4.30 8.30
N VAL A 57 -5.50 -4.57 7.73
CA VAL A 57 -4.19 -4.34 8.33
C VAL A 57 -3.40 -3.43 7.41
N VAL A 58 -2.98 -2.29 7.91
CA VAL A 58 -2.14 -1.35 7.16
C VAL A 58 -0.68 -1.65 7.46
N TYR A 59 0.09 -1.87 6.41
CA TYR A 59 1.53 -2.06 6.52
C TYR A 59 2.26 -0.76 6.19
N CYS A 60 3.07 -0.31 7.14
CA CYS A 60 3.91 0.87 6.97
C CYS A 60 5.37 0.42 6.80
N HIS A 61 5.99 0.83 5.69
CA HIS A 61 7.39 0.48 5.42
C HIS A 61 8.36 1.26 6.31
N GLY A 62 9.61 0.77 6.36
CA GLY A 62 10.69 1.50 7.01
C GLY A 62 11.40 2.47 6.06
N SER A 63 12.48 3.07 6.54
CA SER A 63 13.33 3.94 5.73
C SER A 63 13.76 3.23 4.45
N LEU A 64 13.78 3.95 3.34
CA LEU A 64 14.14 3.44 2.01
C LEU A 64 13.20 2.38 1.46
N GLY A 65 12.08 2.13 2.12
CA GLY A 65 11.06 1.20 1.65
C GLY A 65 9.99 1.85 0.79
N ASN A 66 9.02 1.03 0.39
CA ASN A 66 7.82 1.44 -0.32
C ASN A 66 6.72 0.38 -0.11
N TYR A 67 5.62 0.49 -0.86
CA TYR A 67 4.51 -0.46 -0.77
C TYR A 67 4.95 -1.92 -0.93
N ALA A 68 5.97 -2.20 -1.73
CA ALA A 68 6.44 -3.57 -1.97
C ALA A 68 7.20 -4.15 -0.77
N SER A 69 7.56 -3.34 0.23
CA SER A 69 8.24 -3.81 1.44
C SER A 69 7.40 -4.80 2.24
N VAL A 70 6.09 -4.87 1.99
CA VAL A 70 5.19 -5.87 2.59
C VAL A 70 5.57 -7.30 2.20
N ASN A 71 6.43 -7.49 1.19
CA ASN A 71 6.93 -8.82 0.83
C ASN A 71 7.58 -9.55 2.02
N LYS A 72 8.04 -8.81 3.02
CA LYS A 72 8.58 -9.38 4.27
C LYS A 72 7.53 -10.17 5.05
N LEU A 73 6.24 -9.86 4.88
CA LEU A 73 5.16 -10.59 5.52
C LEU A 73 4.69 -11.81 4.72
N CYS A 74 5.04 -11.89 3.43
CA CYS A 74 4.57 -12.97 2.57
C CYS A 74 4.87 -14.37 3.13
N PRO A 75 6.06 -14.65 3.70
CA PRO A 75 6.31 -15.96 4.29
C PRO A 75 5.42 -16.30 5.49
N LEU A 76 4.78 -15.31 6.10
CA LEU A 76 3.92 -15.46 7.27
C LEU A 76 2.43 -15.40 6.92
N SER A 77 2.10 -15.27 5.63
CA SER A 77 0.71 -15.07 5.17
C SER A 77 0.01 -16.36 4.73
N TYR A 78 0.59 -17.52 5.08
CA TYR A 78 0.00 -18.81 4.78
C TYR A 78 -1.27 -19.06 5.60
N ALA A 79 -2.12 -19.99 5.12
CA ALA A 79 -3.35 -20.35 5.80
C ALA A 79 -3.07 -20.88 7.22
N GLY A 80 -3.73 -20.29 8.22
CA GLY A 80 -3.51 -20.61 9.64
C GLY A 80 -2.30 -19.93 10.25
N GLY A 81 -1.53 -19.14 9.48
CA GLY A 81 -0.38 -18.39 9.96
C GLY A 81 -0.77 -17.09 10.65
N PRO A 82 0.23 -16.38 11.22
CA PRO A 82 -0.03 -15.15 11.98
C PRO A 82 -0.58 -14.01 11.14
N PHE A 83 -0.30 -13.99 9.83
CA PHE A 83 -0.79 -12.99 8.88
C PHE A 83 -1.56 -13.67 7.74
N ASP A 84 -2.46 -14.56 8.10
CA ASP A 84 -3.24 -15.37 7.16
C ASP A 84 -3.99 -14.48 6.18
N LYS A 85 -3.66 -14.59 4.90
CA LYS A 85 -4.29 -13.82 3.82
C LYS A 85 -5.77 -14.16 3.61
N ASN A 86 -6.26 -15.28 4.17
CA ASN A 86 -7.68 -15.63 4.11
C ASN A 86 -8.47 -14.98 5.25
N GLU A 87 -7.78 -14.50 6.29
CA GLU A 87 -8.40 -13.89 7.47
C GLU A 87 -8.26 -12.37 7.47
N PHE A 88 -7.24 -11.84 6.82
CA PHE A 88 -6.93 -10.41 6.83
C PHE A 88 -6.90 -9.83 5.42
N PHE A 89 -7.22 -8.55 5.36
CA PHE A 89 -7.07 -7.73 4.15
C PHE A 89 -5.95 -6.72 4.41
N PHE A 90 -4.88 -6.83 3.62
CA PHE A 90 -3.68 -6.02 3.80
C PHE A 90 -3.69 -4.84 2.84
N ILE A 91 -3.35 -3.67 3.38
CA ILE A 91 -3.13 -2.45 2.62
C ILE A 91 -1.69 -2.03 2.88
N SER A 92 -0.88 -2.04 1.84
CA SER A 92 0.52 -1.61 1.91
C SER A 92 0.69 -0.35 1.07
N LEU A 93 1.20 0.70 1.66
CA LEU A 93 1.31 1.98 0.99
C LEU A 93 2.74 2.49 1.02
N SER A 94 3.08 3.32 0.03
CA SER A 94 4.28 4.14 0.04
C SER A 94 3.94 5.46 0.72
N GLU A 95 4.66 5.77 1.79
CA GLU A 95 4.42 7.01 2.54
C GLU A 95 4.65 8.25 1.66
N LEU A 96 4.00 9.34 2.02
CA LEU A 96 4.29 10.62 1.37
C LEU A 96 5.77 10.96 1.52
N GLY A 97 6.39 11.34 0.43
CA GLY A 97 7.83 11.57 0.36
C GLY A 97 8.63 10.38 -0.15
N ALA A 98 8.07 9.16 -0.12
CA ALA A 98 8.72 7.99 -0.70
C ALA A 98 8.58 8.00 -2.23
N PRO A 99 9.54 7.40 -2.97
CA PRO A 99 9.40 7.24 -4.41
C PRO A 99 8.11 6.48 -4.76
N GLY A 100 7.37 6.99 -5.74
CA GLY A 100 6.09 6.41 -6.18
C GLY A 100 4.86 7.09 -5.58
N SER A 101 4.96 7.62 -4.35
CA SER A 101 4.00 8.57 -3.79
C SER A 101 4.46 10.00 -4.08
N CYS A 102 3.58 10.96 -3.82
CA CYS A 102 3.98 12.35 -4.07
C CYS A 102 5.10 12.78 -3.12
N SER A 103 5.99 13.60 -3.65
CA SER A 103 7.14 14.16 -2.94
C SER A 103 7.40 15.56 -3.49
N PRO A 104 8.25 16.37 -2.85
CA PRO A 104 8.59 17.69 -3.38
C PRO A 104 9.05 17.66 -4.84
N SER A 105 9.79 16.61 -5.24
CA SER A 105 10.28 16.49 -6.62
C SER A 105 9.18 16.17 -7.63
N THR A 106 8.05 15.57 -7.20
CA THR A 106 6.95 15.19 -8.09
C THR A 106 5.80 16.17 -8.07
N THR A 107 5.67 16.95 -7.02
CA THR A 107 4.56 17.90 -6.84
C THR A 107 4.92 19.33 -7.19
N GLY A 108 6.20 19.63 -7.42
CA GLY A 108 6.65 20.98 -7.70
C GLY A 108 6.52 21.94 -6.51
N LEU A 109 6.46 21.46 -5.30
CA LEU A 109 6.25 22.26 -4.10
C LEU A 109 7.39 23.24 -3.81
N ASN A 110 8.52 23.13 -4.51
CA ASN A 110 9.64 24.06 -4.40
C ASN A 110 9.52 25.25 -5.36
N ASN A 111 8.42 25.33 -6.03
CA ASN A 111 8.14 26.41 -6.97
C ASN A 111 7.30 27.49 -6.31
#